data_aba9b4f3438806cd850e83e7ddab3faa
#
_entry.id   aba9b4f3438806cd850e83e7ddab3faa
#
_cell.length_a   1.000
_cell.length_b   1.000
_cell.length_c   1.000
_cell.angle_alpha   90.00
_cell.angle_beta   90.00
_cell.angle_gamma   90.00
#
_symmetry.space_group_name_H-M   'P 1'
#
loop_
_entity.id
_entity.type
_entity.pdbx_description
1 polymer ?
#
loop_
_entity_poly.entity_id
_entity_poly.type
_entity_poly.pdbx_seq_one_letter_code
_entity_poly.pdbx_strand_id
1 'polypeptide(L)'
;MAKKSQNAINIISWISVFSVAIGTFALVVVLSAFNGLEKLVESLFESFDTDVRIELKEGKTFHSNAINYEELAAISGVENYTRVLKEVCGVKYKKQQTIVQIKGVDKSYLTMSKIDSNIVEGRAILRQDNINYAIIGYGISLQLNLHVDTGVENVTVYAPKRGRISTLNAMNSVYRKQISPAAIFYLSPEYDNKYIITSLEFAQDLLDYEDEISSIEILASEGADLEALAEQLILFFGTDFSVKSRLEFNQLLYKTNKTEKWVTFLILVFILMIAAFNILSSLSMLIIDKKKDINTLTHLGANKKLIRSIFFLEGMLINLTGAISGLILGVGICLLQEHVGLIRLEGGIVDYYPVSLNPVELVYIIITVLVIGFLTSWYPVRNLTKASN
;
A
#
# COMPACT_ATOMS: atom_id res chain seq x y z
N MET A 1 20.72 -46.94 -29.46
CA MET A 1 20.68 -45.48 -29.70
C MET A 1 19.30 -44.85 -29.44
N ALA A 2 18.18 -45.56 -29.65
CA ALA A 2 16.82 -45.00 -29.45
C ALA A 2 16.48 -44.55 -28.00
N LYS A 3 16.91 -45.29 -26.97
CA LYS A 3 16.67 -44.89 -25.55
C LYS A 3 17.36 -43.60 -25.12
N LYS A 4 18.51 -43.25 -25.72
CA LYS A 4 19.28 -42.04 -25.34
C LYS A 4 18.66 -40.74 -25.89
N SER A 5 18.02 -40.81 -27.06
CA SER A 5 17.30 -39.69 -27.69
C SER A 5 15.99 -39.36 -26.93
N GLN A 6 15.23 -40.37 -26.52
CA GLN A 6 13.99 -40.21 -25.75
C GLN A 6 14.25 -39.54 -24.39
N ASN A 7 15.37 -39.85 -23.71
CA ASN A 7 15.72 -39.21 -22.43
C ASN A 7 16.05 -37.75 -22.60
N ALA A 8 16.73 -37.35 -23.68
CA ALA A 8 17.07 -35.95 -23.93
C ALA A 8 15.84 -35.06 -24.17
N ILE A 9 14.86 -35.55 -24.94
CA ILE A 9 13.62 -34.81 -25.22
C ILE A 9 12.78 -34.61 -23.96
N ASN A 10 12.63 -35.69 -23.17
CA ASN A 10 11.92 -35.60 -21.90
C ASN A 10 12.57 -34.57 -20.95
N ILE A 11 13.90 -34.52 -20.87
CA ILE A 11 14.63 -33.53 -20.07
C ILE A 11 14.34 -32.10 -20.56
N ILE A 12 14.37 -31.87 -21.88
CA ILE A 12 14.11 -30.53 -22.44
C ILE A 12 12.66 -30.11 -22.18
N SER A 13 11.69 -31.04 -22.32
CA SER A 13 10.28 -30.74 -21.99
C SER A 13 10.10 -30.43 -20.52
N TRP A 14 10.76 -31.17 -19.60
CA TRP A 14 10.74 -30.88 -18.18
C TRP A 14 11.37 -29.51 -17.83
N ILE A 15 12.48 -29.15 -18.49
CA ILE A 15 13.08 -27.80 -18.35
C ILE A 15 12.08 -26.73 -18.75
N SER A 16 11.32 -26.93 -19.85
CA SER A 16 10.30 -25.98 -20.27
C SER A 16 9.16 -25.85 -19.27
N VAL A 17 8.64 -26.97 -18.75
CA VAL A 17 7.64 -26.96 -17.67
C VAL A 17 8.14 -26.22 -16.46
N PHE A 18 9.37 -26.51 -16.01
CA PHE A 18 9.97 -25.88 -14.85
C PHE A 18 10.19 -24.37 -15.03
N SER A 19 10.62 -23.95 -16.23
CA SER A 19 10.78 -22.54 -16.57
C SER A 19 9.46 -21.76 -16.49
N VAL A 20 8.36 -22.32 -17.02
CA VAL A 20 7.04 -21.72 -16.91
C VAL A 20 6.54 -21.73 -15.47
N ALA A 21 6.79 -22.84 -14.74
CA ALA A 21 6.40 -22.93 -13.34
C ALA A 21 7.07 -21.85 -12.48
N ILE A 22 8.38 -21.62 -12.65
CA ILE A 22 9.12 -20.57 -11.95
C ILE A 22 8.56 -19.17 -12.31
N GLY A 23 8.31 -18.93 -13.61
CA GLY A 23 7.77 -17.65 -14.04
C GLY A 23 6.38 -17.38 -13.45
N THR A 24 5.50 -18.37 -13.46
CA THR A 24 4.15 -18.28 -12.87
C THR A 24 4.22 -18.12 -11.35
N PHE A 25 5.07 -18.92 -10.70
CA PHE A 25 5.34 -18.80 -9.26
C PHE A 25 5.80 -17.38 -8.88
N ALA A 26 6.79 -16.84 -9.60
CA ALA A 26 7.29 -15.49 -9.35
C ALA A 26 6.21 -14.42 -9.51
N LEU A 27 5.36 -14.52 -10.56
CA LEU A 27 4.22 -13.62 -10.75
C LEU A 27 3.27 -13.65 -9.54
N VAL A 28 2.90 -14.85 -9.08
CA VAL A 28 1.99 -14.99 -7.93
C VAL A 28 2.60 -14.39 -6.66
N VAL A 29 3.83 -14.78 -6.32
CA VAL A 29 4.47 -14.36 -5.07
C VAL A 29 4.72 -12.85 -5.04
N VAL A 30 5.27 -12.30 -6.13
CA VAL A 30 5.62 -10.88 -6.17
C VAL A 30 4.38 -9.99 -6.16
N LEU A 31 3.34 -10.31 -6.95
CA LEU A 31 2.10 -9.52 -6.93
C LEU A 31 1.37 -9.63 -5.58
N SER A 32 1.36 -10.82 -4.97
CA SER A 32 0.77 -11.00 -3.64
C SER A 32 1.53 -10.23 -2.54
N ALA A 33 2.86 -10.12 -2.67
CA ALA A 33 3.68 -9.29 -1.79
C ALA A 33 3.36 -7.79 -1.96
N PHE A 34 3.21 -7.30 -3.20
CA PHE A 34 2.76 -5.93 -3.46
C PHE A 34 1.38 -5.65 -2.87
N ASN A 35 0.43 -6.57 -3.02
CA ASN A 35 -0.91 -6.43 -2.43
C ASN A 35 -0.87 -6.38 -0.91
N GLY A 36 -0.01 -7.19 -0.29
CA GLY A 36 0.17 -7.19 1.15
C GLY A 36 0.75 -5.86 1.64
N LEU A 37 1.76 -5.35 0.94
CA LEU A 37 2.35 -4.04 1.25
C LEU A 37 1.34 -2.89 1.05
N GLU A 38 0.54 -2.92 -0.04
CA GLU A 38 -0.51 -1.94 -0.30
C GLU A 38 -1.53 -1.89 0.85
N LYS A 39 -2.03 -3.06 1.29
CA LYS A 39 -2.93 -3.16 2.46
C LYS A 39 -2.29 -2.68 3.77
N LEU A 40 -1.01 -2.99 4.00
CA LEU A 40 -0.30 -2.49 5.17
C LEU A 40 -0.24 -0.96 5.16
N VAL A 41 0.18 -0.36 4.04
CA VAL A 41 0.24 1.09 3.89
C VAL A 41 -1.15 1.71 4.10
N GLU A 42 -2.20 1.12 3.54
CA GLU A 42 -3.58 1.57 3.73
C GLU A 42 -4.00 1.54 5.21
N SER A 43 -3.73 0.45 5.92
CA SER A 43 -4.06 0.32 7.36
C SER A 43 -3.31 1.33 8.24
N LEU A 44 -2.08 1.70 7.87
CA LEU A 44 -1.32 2.74 8.58
C LEU A 44 -1.94 4.13 8.38
N PHE A 45 -2.38 4.44 7.17
CA PHE A 45 -3.10 5.70 6.93
C PHE A 45 -4.45 5.74 7.66
N GLU A 46 -5.19 4.63 7.71
CA GLU A 46 -6.44 4.53 8.49
C GLU A 46 -6.25 4.77 9.98
N SER A 47 -5.06 4.50 10.50
CA SER A 47 -4.78 4.69 11.92
C SER A 47 -4.55 6.14 12.32
N PHE A 48 -4.20 7.02 11.37
CA PHE A 48 -3.90 8.44 11.63
C PHE A 48 -4.82 9.41 10.89
N ASP A 49 -5.11 9.12 9.61
CA ASP A 49 -5.94 9.95 8.76
C ASP A 49 -7.37 9.42 8.72
N THR A 50 -8.31 10.34 8.73
CA THR A 50 -9.75 10.06 8.58
C THR A 50 -10.13 9.90 7.10
N ASP A 51 -11.36 9.48 6.82
CA ASP A 51 -11.79 9.14 5.46
C ASP A 51 -11.90 10.35 4.54
N VAL A 52 -12.39 11.49 5.09
CA VAL A 52 -12.51 12.75 4.34
C VAL A 52 -11.96 13.89 5.16
N ARG A 53 -11.21 14.79 4.50
CA ARG A 53 -10.65 16.00 5.07
C ARG A 53 -11.15 17.22 4.33
N ILE A 54 -11.56 18.24 5.10
CA ILE A 54 -12.08 19.51 4.60
C ILE A 54 -11.14 20.61 5.08
N GLU A 55 -10.57 21.35 4.15
CA GLU A 55 -9.61 22.43 4.38
C GLU A 55 -9.99 23.64 3.52
N LEU A 56 -9.53 24.84 3.87
CA LEU A 56 -9.65 25.99 2.95
C LEU A 56 -8.81 25.77 1.69
N LYS A 57 -9.30 26.23 0.53
CA LYS A 57 -8.49 26.30 -0.69
C LYS A 57 -7.39 27.35 -0.60
N GLU A 58 -7.70 28.47 0.00
CA GLU A 58 -6.76 29.57 0.25
C GLU A 58 -6.83 29.98 1.72
N GLY A 59 -5.68 30.01 2.38
CA GLY A 59 -5.59 30.28 3.82
C GLY A 59 -5.11 29.08 4.62
N LYS A 60 -4.89 29.28 5.92
CA LYS A 60 -4.43 28.22 6.82
C LYS A 60 -5.51 27.80 7.83
N THR A 61 -6.35 28.72 8.21
CA THR A 61 -7.34 28.51 9.29
C THR A 61 -8.64 29.23 8.96
N PHE A 62 -9.74 28.76 9.54
CA PHE A 62 -11.07 29.34 9.48
C PHE A 62 -11.77 29.20 10.83
N HIS A 63 -12.78 30.05 11.06
CA HIS A 63 -13.55 30.02 12.30
C HIS A 63 -14.48 28.83 12.36
N SER A 64 -14.37 28.04 13.41
CA SER A 64 -15.20 26.86 13.65
C SER A 64 -16.68 27.20 13.75
N ASN A 65 -17.02 28.33 14.39
CA ASN A 65 -18.39 28.82 14.57
C ASN A 65 -19.12 29.14 13.25
N ALA A 66 -18.41 29.25 12.13
CA ALA A 66 -19.02 29.44 10.82
C ALA A 66 -19.69 28.17 10.24
N ILE A 67 -19.49 27.03 10.87
CA ILE A 67 -19.95 25.73 10.38
C ILE A 67 -21.12 25.24 11.25
N ASN A 68 -22.19 24.78 10.59
CA ASN A 68 -23.31 24.12 11.26
C ASN A 68 -23.01 22.64 11.45
N TYR A 69 -22.48 22.27 12.62
CA TYR A 69 -22.10 20.91 12.95
C TYR A 69 -23.28 19.95 13.11
N GLU A 70 -24.47 20.44 13.44
CA GLU A 70 -25.68 19.62 13.52
C GLU A 70 -26.11 19.15 12.13
N GLU A 71 -26.07 20.05 11.15
CA GLU A 71 -26.34 19.70 9.74
C GLU A 71 -25.24 18.80 9.16
N LEU A 72 -23.97 19.06 9.50
CA LEU A 72 -22.84 18.21 9.08
C LEU A 72 -23.01 16.77 9.58
N ALA A 73 -23.36 16.59 10.84
CA ALA A 73 -23.59 15.27 11.44
C ALA A 73 -24.84 14.56 10.87
N ALA A 74 -25.78 15.30 10.28
CA ALA A 74 -26.98 14.74 9.66
C ALA A 74 -26.78 14.28 8.20
N ILE A 75 -25.62 14.58 7.59
CA ILE A 75 -25.30 14.15 6.23
C ILE A 75 -25.18 12.62 6.19
N SER A 76 -25.89 11.99 5.25
CA SER A 76 -25.85 10.54 5.07
C SER A 76 -24.44 10.07 4.72
N GLY A 77 -23.91 9.12 5.49
CA GLY A 77 -22.55 8.59 5.32
C GLY A 77 -21.52 9.21 6.27
N VAL A 78 -21.86 10.26 7.05
CA VAL A 78 -21.03 10.79 8.13
C VAL A 78 -21.32 9.99 9.41
N GLU A 79 -20.31 9.31 9.96
CA GLU A 79 -20.41 8.63 11.25
C GLU A 79 -20.00 9.57 12.39
N ASN A 80 -18.88 10.24 12.21
CA ASN A 80 -18.35 11.17 13.22
C ASN A 80 -17.44 12.20 12.54
N TYR A 81 -17.12 13.28 13.26
CA TYR A 81 -16.19 14.30 12.82
C TYR A 81 -15.30 14.77 13.97
N THR A 82 -14.16 15.36 13.62
CA THR A 82 -13.25 16.04 14.55
C THR A 82 -12.75 17.34 13.95
N ARG A 83 -12.68 18.37 14.76
CA ARG A 83 -12.03 19.63 14.41
C ARG A 83 -10.55 19.49 14.64
N VAL A 84 -9.75 20.05 13.74
CA VAL A 84 -8.30 19.88 13.79
C VAL A 84 -7.61 21.23 13.59
N LEU A 85 -6.64 21.51 14.44
CA LEU A 85 -5.72 22.63 14.29
C LEU A 85 -4.29 22.11 14.16
N LYS A 86 -3.65 22.36 13.00
CA LYS A 86 -2.28 21.93 12.70
C LYS A 86 -1.37 23.15 12.56
N GLU A 87 -0.23 23.15 13.27
CA GLU A 87 0.80 24.17 13.07
C GLU A 87 2.20 23.58 13.36
N VAL A 88 3.21 24.15 12.67
CA VAL A 88 4.61 23.76 12.86
C VAL A 88 5.15 24.49 14.10
N CYS A 89 5.69 23.73 15.04
CA CYS A 89 6.17 24.19 16.33
C CYS A 89 7.56 23.65 16.63
N GLY A 90 8.31 24.37 17.44
CA GLY A 90 9.50 23.86 18.07
C GLY A 90 9.15 23.16 19.39
N VAL A 91 9.77 22.03 19.67
CA VAL A 91 9.59 21.29 20.91
C VAL A 91 10.92 21.10 21.60
N LYS A 92 10.96 21.33 22.94
CA LYS A 92 12.15 21.15 23.76
C LYS A 92 11.86 20.27 24.97
N TYR A 93 12.71 19.29 25.16
CA TYR A 93 12.72 18.47 26.36
C TYR A 93 14.15 18.41 26.90
N LYS A 94 14.34 18.85 28.15
CA LYS A 94 15.67 19.01 28.75
C LYS A 94 16.63 19.82 27.87
N LYS A 95 17.67 19.19 27.33
CA LYS A 95 18.67 19.81 26.45
C LYS A 95 18.39 19.59 24.96
N GLN A 96 17.50 18.66 24.63
CA GLN A 96 17.14 18.30 23.25
C GLN A 96 16.01 19.17 22.72
N GLN A 97 16.04 19.44 21.43
CA GLN A 97 14.99 20.18 20.74
C GLN A 97 14.82 19.68 19.31
N THR A 98 13.59 19.73 18.81
CA THR A 98 13.26 19.36 17.44
C THR A 98 12.10 20.19 16.92
N ILE A 99 11.87 20.16 15.60
CA ILE A 99 10.71 20.79 14.94
C ILE A 99 9.67 19.70 14.70
N VAL A 100 8.43 19.98 15.06
CA VAL A 100 7.31 19.06 14.94
C VAL A 100 6.10 19.78 14.37
N GLN A 101 5.11 19.01 13.93
CA GLN A 101 3.78 19.51 13.64
C GLN A 101 2.84 19.11 14.79
N ILE A 102 2.29 20.11 15.47
CA ILE A 102 1.23 19.85 16.45
C ILE A 102 -0.07 19.62 15.71
N LYS A 103 -0.80 18.57 16.09
CA LYS A 103 -2.17 18.26 15.66
C LYS A 103 -3.07 18.35 16.89
N GLY A 104 -3.71 19.51 17.09
CA GLY A 104 -4.75 19.71 18.09
C GLY A 104 -6.06 19.15 17.58
N VAL A 105 -6.71 18.26 18.34
CA VAL A 105 -7.91 17.52 17.91
C VAL A 105 -8.97 17.50 19.01
N ASP A 106 -10.22 17.31 18.64
CA ASP A 106 -11.29 17.02 19.59
C ASP A 106 -11.13 15.62 20.22
N LYS A 107 -11.79 15.41 21.34
CA LYS A 107 -11.77 14.10 22.02
C LYS A 107 -12.28 12.97 21.13
N SER A 108 -13.20 13.26 20.20
CA SER A 108 -13.73 12.29 19.22
C SER A 108 -12.65 11.66 18.35
N TYR A 109 -11.53 12.35 18.10
CA TYR A 109 -10.43 11.83 17.30
C TYR A 109 -9.88 10.49 17.80
N LEU A 110 -9.80 10.28 19.12
CA LEU A 110 -9.29 9.02 19.69
C LEU A 110 -10.20 7.82 19.38
N THR A 111 -11.50 8.05 19.22
CA THR A 111 -12.47 7.01 18.84
C THR A 111 -12.57 6.83 17.32
N MET A 112 -12.29 7.89 16.56
CA MET A 112 -12.32 7.89 15.09
C MET A 112 -11.06 7.27 14.49
N SER A 113 -9.89 7.59 15.07
CA SER A 113 -8.60 7.05 14.64
C SER A 113 -8.30 5.74 15.37
N LYS A 114 -7.52 4.88 14.72
CA LYS A 114 -7.02 3.64 15.36
C LYS A 114 -5.68 3.87 16.07
N ILE A 115 -5.41 5.11 16.52
CA ILE A 115 -4.12 5.47 17.12
C ILE A 115 -3.84 4.71 18.40
N ASP A 116 -4.89 4.38 19.16
CA ASP A 116 -4.78 3.66 20.42
C ASP A 116 -4.13 2.28 20.25
N SER A 117 -4.40 1.59 19.14
CA SER A 117 -3.77 0.30 18.81
C SER A 117 -2.29 0.39 18.43
N ASN A 118 -1.79 1.61 18.21
CA ASN A 118 -0.40 1.88 17.82
C ASN A 118 0.40 2.56 18.93
N ILE A 119 -0.13 2.60 20.17
CA ILE A 119 0.58 3.11 21.34
C ILE A 119 1.60 2.04 21.81
N VAL A 120 2.86 2.46 21.90
CA VAL A 120 3.97 1.61 22.37
C VAL A 120 4.34 1.88 23.83
N GLU A 121 4.12 3.10 24.32
CA GLU A 121 4.34 3.49 25.72
C GLU A 121 3.19 4.38 26.20
N GLY A 122 2.75 4.24 27.44
CA GLY A 122 1.75 5.09 28.06
C GLY A 122 0.31 4.76 27.70
N ARG A 123 -0.56 5.78 27.66
CA ARG A 123 -1.99 5.66 27.30
C ARG A 123 -2.42 6.86 26.44
N ALA A 124 -3.27 6.62 25.44
CA ALA A 124 -3.80 7.66 24.57
C ALA A 124 -4.81 8.56 25.32
N ILE A 125 -4.31 9.59 25.96
CA ILE A 125 -5.10 10.58 26.68
C ILE A 125 -4.73 11.96 26.17
N LEU A 126 -5.73 12.78 25.79
CA LEU A 126 -5.53 14.17 25.38
C LEU A 126 -5.82 15.15 26.51
N ARG A 127 -6.77 14.83 27.38
CA ARG A 127 -7.15 15.67 28.53
C ARG A 127 -7.74 14.83 29.64
N GLN A 128 -7.28 15.05 30.88
CA GLN A 128 -7.82 14.46 32.10
C GLN A 128 -7.70 15.47 33.24
N ASP A 129 -8.73 15.60 34.08
CA ASP A 129 -8.76 16.48 35.26
C ASP A 129 -8.29 17.92 34.96
N ASN A 130 -8.73 18.46 33.81
CA ASN A 130 -8.37 19.79 33.29
C ASN A 130 -6.89 19.96 32.90
N ILE A 131 -6.10 18.87 32.85
CA ILE A 131 -4.71 18.86 32.38
C ILE A 131 -4.68 18.36 30.95
N ASN A 132 -3.98 19.08 30.08
CA ASN A 132 -3.76 18.68 28.69
C ASN A 132 -2.52 17.79 28.59
N TYR A 133 -2.62 16.76 27.73
CA TYR A 133 -1.59 15.78 27.49
C TYR A 133 -1.23 15.70 26.02
N ALA A 134 -0.03 15.22 25.74
CA ALA A 134 0.49 15.02 24.39
C ALA A 134 0.72 13.52 24.10
N ILE A 135 0.32 13.11 22.92
CA ILE A 135 0.68 11.81 22.34
C ILE A 135 1.78 12.08 21.33
N ILE A 136 2.98 11.52 21.54
CA ILE A 136 4.20 11.89 20.82
C ILE A 136 4.59 10.79 19.87
N GLY A 137 4.98 11.11 18.63
CA GLY A 137 5.52 10.13 17.69
C GLY A 137 6.83 9.51 18.17
N TYR A 138 7.03 8.22 17.92
CA TYR A 138 8.20 7.46 18.36
C TYR A 138 9.52 8.07 17.87
N GLY A 139 9.58 8.53 16.60
CA GLY A 139 10.78 9.18 16.09
C GLY A 139 11.11 10.51 16.80
N ILE A 140 10.08 11.26 17.21
CA ILE A 140 10.26 12.47 18.02
C ILE A 140 10.75 12.09 19.43
N SER A 141 10.20 11.03 20.04
CA SER A 141 10.63 10.58 21.36
C SER A 141 12.11 10.18 21.37
N LEU A 142 12.60 9.51 20.34
CA LEU A 142 14.01 9.18 20.16
C LEU A 142 14.90 10.44 20.05
N GLN A 143 14.48 11.44 19.23
CA GLN A 143 15.21 12.67 19.05
C GLN A 143 15.31 13.50 20.35
N LEU A 144 14.26 13.45 21.15
CA LEU A 144 14.19 14.17 22.44
C LEU A 144 14.79 13.35 23.60
N ASN A 145 15.10 12.08 23.39
CA ASN A 145 15.45 11.10 24.42
C ASN A 145 14.39 11.08 25.54
N LEU A 146 13.11 10.92 25.13
CA LEU A 146 11.92 10.99 25.97
C LEU A 146 11.29 9.62 26.06
N HIS A 147 10.98 9.17 27.27
CA HIS A 147 10.21 7.96 27.57
C HIS A 147 9.04 8.34 28.47
N VAL A 148 7.89 7.71 28.30
CA VAL A 148 6.67 7.98 29.09
C VAL A 148 6.60 7.03 30.29
N ASP A 149 7.57 7.18 31.21
CA ASP A 149 7.55 6.49 32.48
C ASP A 149 7.06 7.42 33.61
N THR A 150 6.75 6.83 34.77
CA THR A 150 6.32 7.57 35.96
C THR A 150 7.32 8.65 36.35
N GLY A 151 6.90 9.93 36.27
CA GLY A 151 7.71 11.08 36.67
C GLY A 151 8.30 11.90 35.52
N VAL A 152 7.71 11.80 34.33
CA VAL A 152 8.19 12.57 33.14
C VAL A 152 8.00 14.07 33.34
N GLU A 153 9.09 14.82 33.08
CA GLU A 153 9.03 16.28 33.04
C GLU A 153 8.22 16.76 31.84
N ASN A 154 7.57 17.91 31.97
CA ASN A 154 6.81 18.52 30.92
C ASN A 154 7.69 18.88 29.72
N VAL A 155 7.14 18.69 28.53
CA VAL A 155 7.70 19.13 27.27
C VAL A 155 7.33 20.58 27.02
N THR A 156 8.28 21.41 26.63
CA THR A 156 8.03 22.81 26.29
C THR A 156 7.81 22.96 24.80
N VAL A 157 6.67 23.53 24.42
CA VAL A 157 6.31 23.80 23.02
C VAL A 157 6.48 25.28 22.74
N TYR A 158 7.06 25.59 21.58
CA TYR A 158 7.28 26.92 21.06
C TYR A 158 6.54 27.11 19.74
N ALA A 159 5.57 27.98 19.69
CA ALA A 159 4.83 28.29 18.48
C ALA A 159 5.16 29.70 17.96
N PRO A 160 5.29 29.93 16.66
CA PRO A 160 5.54 31.24 16.10
C PRO A 160 4.30 32.12 16.30
N LYS A 161 4.53 33.39 16.68
CA LYS A 161 3.45 34.39 16.72
C LYS A 161 3.04 34.81 15.31
N ARG A 162 1.74 35.04 15.10
CA ARG A 162 1.24 35.64 13.85
C ARG A 162 1.83 37.04 13.66
N GLY A 163 2.20 37.40 12.44
CA GLY A 163 2.65 38.72 12.05
C GLY A 163 4.11 38.79 11.60
N ARG A 164 4.61 39.99 11.36
CA ARG A 164 6.00 40.22 10.94
C ARG A 164 6.96 39.93 12.09
N ILE A 165 7.81 38.97 11.93
CA ILE A 165 8.89 38.65 12.88
C ILE A 165 9.86 39.85 12.87
N SER A 166 9.96 40.58 13.99
CA SER A 166 10.99 41.56 14.17
C SER A 166 12.30 40.88 14.50
N THR A 167 13.30 41.02 13.64
CA THR A 167 14.64 40.43 13.80
C THR A 167 15.38 40.91 15.05
N LEU A 168 14.90 41.98 15.68
CA LEU A 168 15.51 42.60 16.90
C LEU A 168 15.05 41.91 18.20
N ASN A 169 13.96 41.16 18.21
CA ASN A 169 13.40 40.54 19.42
C ASN A 169 12.88 39.11 19.14
N ALA A 170 13.75 38.21 18.65
CA ALA A 170 13.38 36.84 18.33
C ALA A 170 12.76 36.06 19.50
N MET A 171 13.16 36.31 20.75
CA MET A 171 12.62 35.66 21.95
C MET A 171 11.18 36.06 22.27
N ASN A 172 10.74 37.26 21.88
CA ASN A 172 9.35 37.74 22.08
C ASN A 172 8.43 37.35 20.90
N SER A 173 8.94 36.69 19.88
CA SER A 173 8.22 36.33 18.67
C SER A 173 7.61 34.91 18.72
N VAL A 174 7.69 34.24 19.87
CA VAL A 174 7.15 32.87 20.05
C VAL A 174 6.25 32.82 21.27
N TYR A 175 5.17 32.05 21.14
CA TYR A 175 4.39 31.59 22.29
C TYR A 175 5.08 30.37 22.90
N ARG A 176 4.96 30.21 24.21
CA ARG A 176 5.58 29.11 24.93
C ARG A 176 4.61 28.51 25.93
N LYS A 177 4.36 27.21 25.84
CA LYS A 177 3.57 26.45 26.81
C LYS A 177 4.20 25.11 27.13
N GLN A 178 3.84 24.54 28.26
CA GLN A 178 4.26 23.23 28.70
C GLN A 178 3.11 22.25 28.58
N ILE A 179 3.43 21.00 28.19
CA ILE A 179 2.48 19.91 28.06
C ILE A 179 3.12 18.62 28.59
N SER A 180 2.34 17.80 29.28
CA SER A 180 2.79 16.50 29.78
C SER A 180 2.65 15.43 28.71
N PRO A 181 3.70 14.64 28.41
CA PRO A 181 3.58 13.49 27.52
C PRO A 181 2.79 12.39 28.22
N ALA A 182 1.78 11.81 27.55
CA ALA A 182 0.95 10.73 28.07
C ALA A 182 1.19 9.39 27.34
N ALA A 183 1.59 9.46 26.07
CA ALA A 183 1.82 8.27 25.27
C ALA A 183 2.83 8.51 24.15
N ILE A 184 3.42 7.41 23.66
CA ILE A 184 4.22 7.36 22.46
C ILE A 184 3.53 6.45 21.47
N PHE A 185 3.29 6.93 20.24
CA PHE A 185 2.73 6.13 19.14
C PHE A 185 3.79 5.75 18.11
N TYR A 186 3.63 4.59 17.49
CA TYR A 186 4.48 4.09 16.41
C TYR A 186 3.62 3.65 15.22
N LEU A 187 3.73 4.36 14.11
CA LEU A 187 2.97 4.12 12.88
C LEU A 187 3.89 3.93 11.67
N SER A 188 4.57 4.99 11.31
CA SER A 188 5.56 5.01 10.25
C SER A 188 6.50 6.20 10.45
N PRO A 189 7.73 6.15 9.90
CA PRO A 189 8.68 7.26 10.03
C PRO A 189 8.13 8.61 9.56
N GLU A 190 7.17 8.62 8.63
CA GLU A 190 6.53 9.83 8.11
C GLU A 190 5.68 10.54 9.16
N TYR A 191 4.94 9.78 9.99
CA TYR A 191 4.12 10.31 11.07
C TYR A 191 4.90 10.45 12.37
N ASP A 192 5.72 9.46 12.70
CA ASP A 192 6.44 9.36 13.97
C ASP A 192 7.48 10.44 14.17
N ASN A 193 8.11 10.91 13.07
CA ASN A 193 9.10 11.98 13.11
C ASN A 193 8.48 13.38 13.02
N LYS A 194 7.16 13.48 12.79
CA LYS A 194 6.52 14.74 12.43
C LYS A 194 5.48 15.21 13.43
N TYR A 195 4.66 14.29 13.96
CA TYR A 195 3.45 14.69 14.67
C TYR A 195 3.52 14.52 16.19
N ILE A 196 2.97 15.54 16.88
CA ILE A 196 2.53 15.47 18.28
C ILE A 196 1.04 15.76 18.27
N ILE A 197 0.24 14.87 18.85
CA ILE A 197 -1.22 15.00 18.96
C ILE A 197 -1.55 15.53 20.35
N THR A 198 -2.43 16.53 20.43
CA THR A 198 -2.89 17.14 21.68
C THR A 198 -4.36 17.53 21.59
N SER A 199 -4.93 18.01 22.69
CA SER A 199 -6.30 18.57 22.65
C SER A 199 -6.37 19.83 21.78
N LEU A 200 -7.51 20.03 21.12
CA LEU A 200 -7.76 21.24 20.32
C LEU A 200 -7.61 22.50 21.16
N GLU A 201 -8.12 22.49 22.39
CA GLU A 201 -8.05 23.62 23.31
C GLU A 201 -6.60 24.00 23.65
N PHE A 202 -5.72 23.02 23.85
CA PHE A 202 -4.30 23.31 24.08
C PHE A 202 -3.66 23.95 22.85
N ALA A 203 -3.94 23.44 21.66
CA ALA A 203 -3.38 23.97 20.41
C ALA A 203 -3.88 25.40 20.15
N GLN A 204 -5.17 25.67 20.34
CA GLN A 204 -5.75 27.00 20.22
C GLN A 204 -5.15 27.99 21.22
N ASP A 205 -5.03 27.58 22.48
CA ASP A 205 -4.46 28.38 23.55
C ASP A 205 -2.94 28.63 23.38
N LEU A 206 -2.19 27.66 22.81
CA LEU A 206 -0.78 27.84 22.46
C LEU A 206 -0.57 28.84 21.32
N LEU A 207 -1.47 28.84 20.33
CA LEU A 207 -1.35 29.64 19.12
C LEU A 207 -2.05 30.99 19.21
N ASP A 208 -2.79 31.24 20.31
CA ASP A 208 -3.64 32.40 20.48
C ASP A 208 -4.73 32.51 19.39
N TYR A 209 -5.38 31.38 19.13
CA TYR A 209 -6.47 31.21 18.16
C TYR A 209 -7.77 30.94 18.91
N GLU A 210 -8.66 31.92 19.02
CA GLU A 210 -9.85 31.80 19.88
C GLU A 210 -10.82 30.73 19.43
N ASP A 211 -11.09 30.59 18.14
CA ASP A 211 -12.02 29.59 17.58
C ASP A 211 -11.60 29.13 16.17
N GLU A 212 -10.34 29.22 15.87
CA GLU A 212 -9.84 28.85 14.56
C GLU A 212 -9.41 27.39 14.51
N ILE A 213 -9.70 26.78 13.37
CA ILE A 213 -9.29 25.41 13.02
C ILE A 213 -8.66 25.42 11.63
N SER A 214 -7.81 24.45 11.34
CA SER A 214 -7.19 24.29 10.02
C SER A 214 -7.96 23.33 9.11
N SER A 215 -8.67 22.37 9.69
CA SER A 215 -9.45 21.39 8.95
C SER A 215 -10.55 20.75 9.80
N ILE A 216 -11.52 20.16 9.13
CA ILE A 216 -12.47 19.20 9.71
C ILE A 216 -12.15 17.86 9.10
N GLU A 217 -11.98 16.85 9.94
CA GLU A 217 -11.72 15.48 9.54
C GLU A 217 -12.95 14.63 9.85
N ILE A 218 -13.42 13.84 8.86
CA ILE A 218 -14.67 13.07 8.92
C ILE A 218 -14.36 11.59 8.86
N LEU A 219 -14.98 10.82 9.73
CA LEU A 219 -15.08 9.37 9.65
C LEU A 219 -16.38 9.02 8.92
N ALA A 220 -16.27 8.25 7.85
CA ALA A 220 -17.42 7.77 7.11
C ALA A 220 -18.03 6.52 7.75
N SER A 221 -19.34 6.33 7.61
CA SER A 221 -20.02 5.12 8.06
C SER A 221 -19.51 3.90 7.31
N GLU A 222 -19.49 2.74 7.96
CA GLU A 222 -19.01 1.51 7.35
C GLU A 222 -19.77 1.18 6.06
N GLY A 223 -19.02 1.01 4.95
CA GLY A 223 -19.57 0.74 3.63
C GLY A 223 -20.11 1.98 2.88
N ALA A 224 -19.92 3.19 3.39
CA ALA A 224 -20.29 4.41 2.68
C ALA A 224 -19.44 4.60 1.41
N ASP A 225 -20.06 5.10 0.36
CA ASP A 225 -19.36 5.54 -0.85
C ASP A 225 -18.68 6.89 -0.57
N LEU A 226 -17.35 6.86 -0.47
CA LEU A 226 -16.53 8.04 -0.15
C LEU A 226 -16.58 9.10 -1.24
N GLU A 227 -16.78 8.73 -2.51
CA GLU A 227 -16.89 9.67 -3.62
C GLU A 227 -18.23 10.41 -3.53
N ALA A 228 -19.32 9.68 -3.32
CA ALA A 228 -20.66 10.27 -3.15
C ALA A 228 -20.72 11.14 -1.88
N LEU A 229 -20.07 10.72 -0.78
CA LEU A 229 -19.98 11.53 0.44
C LEU A 229 -19.18 12.81 0.19
N ALA A 230 -18.03 12.74 -0.50
CA ALA A 230 -17.24 13.92 -0.82
C ALA A 230 -18.01 14.93 -1.68
N GLU A 231 -18.81 14.47 -2.66
CA GLU A 231 -19.68 15.35 -3.46
C GLU A 231 -20.71 16.07 -2.60
N GLN A 232 -21.37 15.37 -1.66
CA GLN A 232 -22.33 16.00 -0.73
C GLN A 232 -21.65 17.04 0.16
N LEU A 233 -20.45 16.75 0.66
CA LEU A 233 -19.68 17.68 1.47
C LEU A 233 -19.20 18.90 0.67
N ILE A 234 -18.83 18.73 -0.61
CA ILE A 234 -18.52 19.86 -1.51
C ILE A 234 -19.72 20.81 -1.65
N LEU A 235 -20.92 20.25 -1.78
CA LEU A 235 -22.15 21.05 -1.85
C LEU A 235 -22.44 21.79 -0.53
N PHE A 236 -22.18 21.13 0.59
CA PHE A 236 -22.42 21.71 1.93
C PHE A 236 -21.42 22.83 2.27
N PHE A 237 -20.13 22.61 2.03
CA PHE A 237 -19.07 23.58 2.38
C PHE A 237 -18.88 24.69 1.34
N GLY A 238 -19.32 24.45 0.08
CA GLY A 238 -19.18 25.41 -1.01
C GLY A 238 -17.77 25.49 -1.63
N THR A 239 -17.58 26.52 -2.46
CA THR A 239 -16.40 26.64 -3.34
C THR A 239 -15.11 27.03 -2.65
N ASP A 240 -15.18 27.60 -1.44
CA ASP A 240 -14.02 28.11 -0.70
C ASP A 240 -13.24 26.97 0.00
N PHE A 241 -13.89 25.83 0.16
CA PHE A 241 -13.31 24.66 0.79
C PHE A 241 -12.84 23.62 -0.23
N SER A 242 -11.77 22.93 0.12
CA SER A 242 -11.25 21.74 -0.55
C SER A 242 -11.66 20.52 0.26
N VAL A 243 -12.55 19.70 -0.29
CA VAL A 243 -12.94 18.41 0.29
C VAL A 243 -12.15 17.35 -0.44
N LYS A 244 -11.42 16.53 0.29
CA LYS A 244 -10.58 15.46 -0.26
C LYS A 244 -10.81 14.18 0.50
N SER A 245 -11.04 13.10 -0.22
CA SER A 245 -11.01 11.77 0.36
C SER A 245 -9.57 11.37 0.74
N ARG A 246 -9.42 10.39 1.62
CA ARG A 246 -8.12 9.83 2.02
C ARG A 246 -7.31 9.38 0.80
N LEU A 247 -7.95 8.82 -0.21
CA LEU A 247 -7.30 8.41 -1.47
C LEU A 247 -6.77 9.60 -2.26
N GLU A 248 -7.53 10.69 -2.32
CA GLU A 248 -7.11 11.91 -3.03
C GLU A 248 -6.02 12.66 -2.27
N PHE A 249 -6.09 12.68 -0.93
CA PHE A 249 -5.08 13.32 -0.10
C PHE A 249 -3.72 12.63 -0.21
N ASN A 250 -3.72 11.29 -0.27
CA ASN A 250 -2.53 10.46 -0.42
C ASN A 250 -2.31 10.00 -1.88
N GLN A 251 -2.91 10.70 -2.86
CA GLN A 251 -2.93 10.29 -4.28
C GLN A 251 -1.54 10.00 -4.85
N LEU A 252 -0.52 10.75 -4.44
CA LEU A 252 0.85 10.54 -4.93
C LEU A 252 1.37 9.16 -4.53
N LEU A 253 1.18 8.76 -3.27
CA LEU A 253 1.62 7.44 -2.76
C LEU A 253 0.86 6.29 -3.44
N TYR A 254 -0.47 6.40 -3.55
CA TYR A 254 -1.28 5.40 -4.24
C TYR A 254 -0.92 5.27 -5.72
N LYS A 255 -0.68 6.39 -6.43
CA LYS A 255 -0.24 6.38 -7.82
C LYS A 255 1.15 5.76 -7.97
N THR A 256 2.07 6.07 -7.07
CA THR A 256 3.43 5.51 -7.09
C THR A 256 3.37 4.00 -6.91
N ASN A 257 2.71 3.51 -5.85
CA ASN A 257 2.56 2.08 -5.60
C ASN A 257 1.90 1.35 -6.78
N LYS A 258 0.83 1.91 -7.33
CA LYS A 258 0.15 1.34 -8.51
C LYS A 258 1.07 1.30 -9.73
N THR A 259 1.86 2.33 -9.95
CA THR A 259 2.82 2.39 -11.06
C THR A 259 3.94 1.36 -10.87
N GLU A 260 4.51 1.25 -9.67
CA GLU A 260 5.54 0.26 -9.34
C GLU A 260 5.03 -1.16 -9.54
N LYS A 261 3.81 -1.46 -9.10
CA LYS A 261 3.15 -2.75 -9.29
C LYS A 261 2.99 -3.09 -10.78
N TRP A 262 2.55 -2.14 -11.62
CA TRP A 262 2.42 -2.34 -13.06
C TRP A 262 3.78 -2.54 -13.75
N VAL A 263 4.79 -1.76 -13.41
CA VAL A 263 6.14 -1.91 -13.95
C VAL A 263 6.72 -3.28 -13.57
N THR A 264 6.57 -3.69 -12.33
CA THR A 264 7.02 -5.01 -11.85
C THR A 264 6.29 -6.14 -12.56
N PHE A 265 4.96 -6.03 -12.73
CA PHE A 265 4.19 -7.00 -13.52
C PHE A 265 4.72 -7.13 -14.96
N LEU A 266 4.98 -6.01 -15.63
CA LEU A 266 5.53 -6.02 -16.99
C LEU A 266 6.92 -6.65 -17.06
N ILE A 267 7.80 -6.38 -16.08
CA ILE A 267 9.12 -7.02 -15.98
C ILE A 267 8.97 -8.53 -15.81
N LEU A 268 8.07 -8.98 -14.94
CA LEU A 268 7.84 -10.41 -14.71
C LEU A 268 7.22 -11.10 -15.93
N VAL A 269 6.31 -10.43 -16.64
CA VAL A 269 5.77 -10.92 -17.92
C VAL A 269 6.87 -11.04 -18.97
N PHE A 270 7.81 -10.08 -19.02
CA PHE A 270 8.97 -10.17 -19.92
C PHE A 270 9.89 -11.34 -19.56
N ILE A 271 10.14 -11.59 -18.27
CA ILE A 271 10.89 -12.77 -17.81
C ILE A 271 10.17 -14.05 -18.18
N LEU A 272 8.85 -14.11 -18.00
CA LEU A 272 8.03 -15.24 -18.43
C LEU A 272 8.09 -15.46 -19.95
N MET A 273 8.12 -14.39 -20.73
CA MET A 273 8.28 -14.45 -22.17
C MET A 273 9.63 -15.06 -22.56
N ILE A 274 10.72 -14.68 -21.88
CA ILE A 274 12.04 -15.30 -22.06
C ILE A 274 11.97 -16.80 -21.69
N ALA A 275 11.33 -17.15 -20.58
CA ALA A 275 11.14 -18.56 -20.18
C ALA A 275 10.35 -19.36 -21.25
N ALA A 276 9.38 -18.71 -21.89
CA ALA A 276 8.57 -19.32 -22.94
C ALA A 276 9.35 -19.64 -24.24
N PHE A 277 10.51 -19.00 -24.49
CA PHE A 277 11.41 -19.41 -25.57
C PHE A 277 11.95 -20.84 -25.38
N ASN A 278 12.00 -21.35 -24.12
CA ASN A 278 12.34 -22.74 -23.86
C ASN A 278 11.28 -23.67 -24.41
N ILE A 279 9.99 -23.30 -24.38
CA ILE A 279 8.90 -24.09 -25.00
C ILE A 279 9.09 -24.12 -26.52
N LEU A 280 9.38 -22.97 -27.12
CA LEU A 280 9.61 -22.86 -28.58
C LEU A 280 10.78 -23.75 -29.04
N SER A 281 11.88 -23.73 -28.28
CA SER A 281 13.07 -24.55 -28.55
C SER A 281 12.77 -26.02 -28.35
N SER A 282 12.07 -26.39 -27.27
CA SER A 282 11.65 -27.75 -26.95
C SER A 282 10.75 -28.35 -28.05
N LEU A 283 9.72 -27.63 -28.47
CA LEU A 283 8.81 -28.04 -29.54
C LEU A 283 9.54 -28.14 -30.88
N SER A 284 10.43 -27.23 -31.20
CA SER A 284 11.20 -27.30 -32.45
C SER A 284 12.09 -28.54 -32.49
N MET A 285 12.76 -28.84 -31.38
CA MET A 285 13.58 -30.04 -31.24
C MET A 285 12.75 -31.33 -31.35
N LEU A 286 11.60 -31.38 -30.65
CA LEU A 286 10.66 -32.48 -30.70
C LEU A 286 10.17 -32.76 -32.12
N ILE A 287 9.81 -31.73 -32.87
CA ILE A 287 9.37 -31.82 -34.27
C ILE A 287 10.46 -32.41 -35.14
N ILE A 288 11.72 -31.99 -34.98
CA ILE A 288 12.86 -32.48 -35.76
C ILE A 288 13.10 -33.98 -35.46
N ASP A 289 13.10 -34.34 -34.18
CA ASP A 289 13.33 -35.73 -33.78
C ASP A 289 12.21 -36.67 -34.24
N LYS A 290 10.96 -36.23 -34.22
CA LYS A 290 9.78 -36.94 -34.65
C LYS A 290 9.51 -36.89 -36.16
N LYS A 291 10.43 -36.39 -36.98
CA LYS A 291 10.26 -36.23 -38.43
C LYS A 291 9.95 -37.56 -39.14
N LYS A 292 10.55 -38.67 -38.71
CA LYS A 292 10.26 -40.04 -39.23
C LYS A 292 8.83 -40.47 -38.92
N ASP A 293 8.39 -40.24 -37.68
CA ASP A 293 7.03 -40.59 -37.23
C ASP A 293 5.99 -39.74 -37.97
N ILE A 294 6.28 -38.45 -38.20
CA ILE A 294 5.45 -37.50 -38.99
C ILE A 294 5.29 -38.05 -40.42
N ASN A 295 6.37 -38.45 -41.07
CA ASN A 295 6.32 -39.00 -42.42
C ASN A 295 5.49 -40.30 -42.48
N THR A 296 5.66 -41.21 -41.52
CA THR A 296 4.87 -42.45 -41.42
C THR A 296 3.38 -42.14 -41.28
N LEU A 297 3.00 -41.21 -40.38
CA LEU A 297 1.63 -40.77 -40.23
C LEU A 297 1.06 -40.14 -41.50
N THR A 298 1.86 -39.37 -42.22
CA THR A 298 1.45 -38.74 -43.48
C THR A 298 1.19 -39.83 -44.56
N HIS A 299 2.04 -40.85 -44.65
CA HIS A 299 1.83 -41.97 -45.56
C HIS A 299 0.59 -42.82 -45.20
N LEU A 300 0.23 -42.87 -43.92
CA LEU A 300 -1.01 -43.50 -43.45
C LEU A 300 -2.27 -42.60 -43.63
N GLY A 301 -2.14 -41.45 -44.29
CA GLY A 301 -3.26 -40.57 -44.61
C GLY A 301 -3.53 -39.44 -43.59
N ALA A 302 -2.68 -39.20 -42.61
CA ALA A 302 -2.83 -38.12 -41.68
C ALA A 302 -2.67 -36.75 -42.39
N ASN A 303 -3.65 -35.86 -42.21
CA ASN A 303 -3.58 -34.55 -42.82
C ASN A 303 -2.67 -33.58 -41.98
N LYS A 304 -2.16 -32.54 -42.64
CA LYS A 304 -1.27 -31.55 -42.03
C LYS A 304 -1.92 -30.84 -40.80
N LYS A 305 -3.25 -30.73 -40.75
CA LYS A 305 -3.98 -30.15 -39.61
C LYS A 305 -3.87 -31.03 -38.37
N LEU A 306 -4.03 -32.34 -38.54
CA LEU A 306 -3.93 -33.31 -37.44
C LEU A 306 -2.53 -33.30 -36.82
N ILE A 307 -1.48 -33.33 -37.66
CA ILE A 307 -0.09 -33.27 -37.18
C ILE A 307 0.19 -31.96 -36.42
N ARG A 308 -0.27 -30.81 -36.94
CA ARG A 308 -0.16 -29.55 -36.25
C ARG A 308 -0.88 -29.55 -34.90
N SER A 309 -2.10 -30.09 -34.83
CA SER A 309 -2.86 -30.15 -33.59
C SER A 309 -2.15 -30.98 -32.52
N ILE A 310 -1.48 -32.05 -32.87
CA ILE A 310 -0.72 -32.90 -31.93
C ILE A 310 0.40 -32.08 -31.26
N PHE A 311 1.26 -31.41 -32.05
CA PHE A 311 2.37 -30.65 -31.51
C PHE A 311 1.92 -29.37 -30.81
N PHE A 312 0.83 -28.74 -31.24
CA PHE A 312 0.23 -27.62 -30.56
C PHE A 312 -0.30 -28.02 -29.17
N LEU A 313 -1.02 -29.14 -29.08
CA LEU A 313 -1.51 -29.65 -27.81
C LEU A 313 -0.37 -30.07 -26.88
N GLU A 314 0.73 -30.63 -27.39
CA GLU A 314 1.94 -30.91 -26.62
C GLU A 314 2.50 -29.63 -25.96
N GLY A 315 2.66 -28.56 -26.75
CA GLY A 315 3.12 -27.26 -26.22
C GLY A 315 2.16 -26.64 -25.21
N MET A 316 0.86 -26.76 -25.46
CA MET A 316 -0.16 -26.30 -24.50
C MET A 316 -0.17 -27.13 -23.22
N LEU A 317 0.07 -28.45 -23.28
CA LEU A 317 0.19 -29.27 -22.08
C LEU A 317 1.43 -28.92 -21.26
N ILE A 318 2.58 -28.66 -21.89
CA ILE A 318 3.80 -28.20 -21.23
C ILE A 318 3.51 -26.87 -20.50
N ASN A 319 2.88 -25.92 -21.19
CA ASN A 319 2.54 -24.62 -20.60
C ASN A 319 1.53 -24.76 -19.46
N LEU A 320 0.47 -25.54 -19.63
CA LEU A 320 -0.59 -25.72 -18.63
C LEU A 320 -0.06 -26.40 -17.37
N THR A 321 0.75 -27.46 -17.52
CA THR A 321 1.36 -28.15 -16.37
C THR A 321 2.32 -27.24 -15.62
N GLY A 322 3.13 -26.42 -16.33
CA GLY A 322 3.99 -25.39 -15.73
C GLY A 322 3.18 -24.32 -15.00
N ALA A 323 2.14 -23.78 -15.65
CA ALA A 323 1.26 -22.77 -15.06
C ALA A 323 0.57 -23.25 -13.78
N ILE A 324 -0.03 -24.45 -13.81
CA ILE A 324 -0.73 -25.03 -12.65
C ILE A 324 0.25 -25.30 -11.51
N SER A 325 1.40 -25.90 -11.78
CA SER A 325 2.40 -26.18 -10.74
C SER A 325 2.96 -24.91 -10.13
N GLY A 326 3.27 -23.88 -10.96
CA GLY A 326 3.71 -22.58 -10.48
C GLY A 326 2.65 -21.84 -9.65
N LEU A 327 1.39 -21.92 -10.07
CA LEU A 327 0.26 -21.35 -9.34
C LEU A 327 0.07 -22.02 -7.96
N ILE A 328 0.04 -23.36 -7.92
CA ILE A 328 -0.12 -24.11 -6.66
C ILE A 328 1.02 -23.80 -5.69
N LEU A 329 2.27 -23.80 -6.18
CA LEU A 329 3.43 -23.48 -5.34
C LEU A 329 3.41 -22.01 -4.89
N GLY A 330 3.06 -21.08 -5.78
CA GLY A 330 2.99 -19.65 -5.46
C GLY A 330 1.91 -19.35 -4.42
N VAL A 331 0.68 -19.83 -4.64
CA VAL A 331 -0.42 -19.68 -3.68
C VAL A 331 -0.07 -20.39 -2.37
N GLY A 332 0.49 -21.60 -2.43
CA GLY A 332 0.89 -22.35 -1.24
C GLY A 332 1.90 -21.59 -0.37
N ILE A 333 2.94 -20.99 -0.97
CA ILE A 333 3.94 -20.22 -0.22
C ILE A 333 3.36 -18.90 0.32
N CYS A 334 2.46 -18.24 -0.42
CA CYS A 334 1.76 -17.05 0.05
C CYS A 334 0.87 -17.35 1.27
N LEU A 335 0.12 -18.46 1.24
CA LEU A 335 -0.69 -18.90 2.36
C LEU A 335 0.16 -19.32 3.57
N LEU A 336 1.30 -19.97 3.34
CA LEU A 336 2.25 -20.28 4.42
C LEU A 336 2.84 -19.01 5.03
N GLN A 337 3.17 -18.01 4.21
CA GLN A 337 3.64 -16.72 4.71
C GLN A 337 2.57 -16.00 5.54
N GLU A 338 1.32 -16.00 5.09
CA GLU A 338 0.20 -15.35 5.78
C GLU A 338 -0.11 -15.98 7.14
N HIS A 339 -0.03 -17.33 7.25
CA HIS A 339 -0.41 -18.05 8.48
C HIS A 339 0.78 -18.36 9.41
N VAL A 340 1.95 -18.62 8.85
CA VAL A 340 3.13 -19.06 9.61
C VAL A 340 4.18 -17.96 9.78
N GLY A 341 4.20 -16.97 8.85
CA GLY A 341 5.17 -15.88 8.92
C GLY A 341 6.61 -16.34 8.70
N LEU A 342 6.88 -16.96 7.55
CA LEU A 342 8.21 -17.49 7.20
C LEU A 342 9.28 -16.39 7.15
N ILE A 343 8.92 -15.23 6.60
CA ILE A 343 9.80 -14.07 6.44
C ILE A 343 9.41 -13.05 7.50
N ARG A 344 10.32 -12.79 8.44
CA ARG A 344 10.16 -11.79 9.48
C ARG A 344 10.76 -10.46 9.05
N LEU A 345 10.14 -9.36 9.49
CA LEU A 345 10.67 -8.01 9.33
C LEU A 345 11.25 -7.54 10.67
N GLU A 346 12.57 -7.66 10.82
CA GLU A 346 13.24 -7.14 12.03
C GLU A 346 13.21 -5.60 12.02
N GLY A 347 12.63 -5.01 13.06
CA GLY A 347 12.50 -3.56 13.21
C GLY A 347 11.40 -2.90 12.36
N GLY A 348 10.52 -3.69 11.75
CA GLY A 348 9.35 -3.20 11.03
C GLY A 348 8.14 -2.94 11.94
N ILE A 349 7.12 -2.28 11.37
CA ILE A 349 5.81 -2.02 12.03
C ILE A 349 5.03 -3.31 12.26
N VAL A 350 5.28 -4.31 11.45
CA VAL A 350 4.70 -5.65 11.53
C VAL A 350 5.80 -6.69 11.68
N ASP A 351 5.51 -7.76 12.43
CA ASP A 351 6.47 -8.84 12.70
C ASP A 351 6.84 -9.65 11.46
N TYR A 352 5.92 -9.73 10.48
CA TYR A 352 6.07 -10.56 9.29
C TYR A 352 5.83 -9.76 8.03
N TYR A 353 6.51 -10.16 6.95
CA TYR A 353 6.30 -9.54 5.65
C TYR A 353 4.85 -9.74 5.19
N PRO A 354 4.09 -8.66 4.92
CA PRO A 354 2.69 -8.77 4.56
C PRO A 354 2.53 -9.35 3.16
N VAL A 355 1.61 -10.30 3.02
CA VAL A 355 1.24 -10.91 1.74
C VAL A 355 -0.27 -10.97 1.65
N SER A 356 -0.83 -10.64 0.50
CA SER A 356 -2.28 -10.72 0.28
C SER A 356 -2.59 -11.27 -1.10
N LEU A 357 -3.35 -12.36 -1.14
CA LEU A 357 -3.82 -12.97 -2.39
C LEU A 357 -5.06 -12.23 -2.91
N ASN A 358 -4.98 -11.75 -4.15
CA ASN A 358 -6.12 -11.17 -4.85
C ASN A 358 -6.62 -12.13 -5.95
N PRO A 359 -7.83 -12.71 -5.83
CA PRO A 359 -8.36 -13.68 -6.80
C PRO A 359 -8.42 -13.12 -8.24
N VAL A 360 -8.71 -11.83 -8.40
CA VAL A 360 -8.78 -11.19 -9.72
C VAL A 360 -7.41 -11.18 -10.40
N GLU A 361 -6.35 -10.92 -9.65
CA GLU A 361 -4.98 -10.94 -10.19
C GLU A 361 -4.50 -12.35 -10.54
N LEU A 362 -4.90 -13.37 -9.77
CA LEU A 362 -4.63 -14.76 -10.12
C LEU A 362 -5.23 -15.11 -11.47
N VAL A 363 -6.43 -14.62 -11.79
CA VAL A 363 -7.04 -14.78 -13.11
C VAL A 363 -6.22 -14.06 -14.19
N TYR A 364 -5.75 -12.84 -13.95
CA TYR A 364 -4.88 -12.14 -14.91
C TYR A 364 -3.55 -12.86 -15.14
N ILE A 365 -2.94 -13.44 -14.10
CA ILE A 365 -1.74 -14.25 -14.23
C ILE A 365 -2.01 -15.45 -15.12
N ILE A 366 -3.08 -16.22 -14.87
CA ILE A 366 -3.45 -17.40 -15.64
C ILE A 366 -3.67 -17.03 -17.10
N ILE A 367 -4.43 -15.98 -17.39
CA ILE A 367 -4.67 -15.51 -18.76
C ILE A 367 -3.36 -15.14 -19.43
N THR A 368 -2.49 -14.39 -18.77
CA THR A 368 -1.18 -13.99 -19.31
C THR A 368 -0.32 -15.19 -19.67
N VAL A 369 -0.20 -16.19 -18.75
CA VAL A 369 0.57 -17.42 -18.99
C VAL A 369 -0.01 -18.23 -20.15
N LEU A 370 -1.33 -18.36 -20.22
CA LEU A 370 -2.01 -19.07 -21.30
C LEU A 370 -1.82 -18.38 -22.66
N VAL A 371 -1.91 -17.05 -22.72
CA VAL A 371 -1.68 -16.28 -23.96
C VAL A 371 -0.25 -16.45 -24.44
N ILE A 372 0.74 -16.32 -23.56
CA ILE A 372 2.16 -16.52 -23.92
C ILE A 372 2.40 -17.95 -24.39
N GLY A 373 1.87 -18.94 -23.65
CA GLY A 373 1.97 -20.34 -24.01
C GLY A 373 1.31 -20.67 -25.35
N PHE A 374 0.15 -20.07 -25.63
CA PHE A 374 -0.51 -20.19 -26.93
C PHE A 374 0.36 -19.65 -28.06
N LEU A 375 0.89 -18.45 -27.94
CA LEU A 375 1.73 -17.82 -28.94
C LEU A 375 3.02 -18.60 -29.22
N THR A 376 3.69 -19.07 -28.17
CA THR A 376 4.94 -19.83 -28.27
C THR A 376 4.74 -21.25 -28.81
N SER A 377 3.59 -21.86 -28.55
CA SER A 377 3.23 -23.18 -29.09
C SER A 377 2.77 -23.08 -30.54
N TRP A 378 2.06 -22.02 -30.92
CA TRP A 378 1.52 -21.84 -32.25
C TRP A 378 2.59 -21.51 -33.30
N TYR A 379 3.60 -20.74 -32.95
CA TYR A 379 4.62 -20.25 -33.89
C TYR A 379 5.44 -21.39 -34.55
N PRO A 380 6.07 -22.35 -33.83
CA PRO A 380 6.85 -23.44 -34.43
C PRO A 380 5.99 -24.38 -35.24
N VAL A 381 4.77 -24.65 -34.75
CA VAL A 381 3.82 -25.55 -35.40
C VAL A 381 3.33 -25.02 -36.76
N ARG A 382 3.14 -23.70 -36.86
CA ARG A 382 2.78 -23.07 -38.16
C ARG A 382 3.86 -23.24 -39.22
N ASN A 383 5.14 -23.18 -38.83
CA ASN A 383 6.27 -23.28 -39.77
C ASN A 383 6.64 -24.70 -40.19
N LEU A 384 6.11 -25.73 -39.50
CA LEU A 384 6.28 -27.13 -39.84
C LEU A 384 5.99 -27.47 -41.32
N THR A 385 5.07 -26.74 -41.95
CA THR A 385 4.63 -27.00 -43.34
C THR A 385 5.42 -26.24 -44.40
N LYS A 386 6.27 -25.26 -44.02
CA LYS A 386 7.14 -24.58 -44.96
C LYS A 386 8.43 -25.34 -45.22
N ALA A 387 8.83 -26.25 -44.35
CA ALA A 387 10.04 -27.03 -44.47
C ALA A 387 9.83 -28.40 -45.19
N SER A 388 8.60 -28.70 -45.62
CA SER A 388 8.23 -29.93 -46.34
C SER A 388 7.88 -29.72 -47.81
N ASN A 389 8.27 -28.58 -48.37
CA ASN A 389 8.27 -28.34 -49.85
C ASN A 389 9.68 -28.34 -50.37
#